data_309c7b249b0e813b1409b9813cda7c86
#
_entry.id   309c7b249b0e813b1409b9813cda7c86
#
_cell.length_a   1.000
_cell.length_b   1.000
_cell.length_c   1.000
_cell.angle_alpha   90.00
_cell.angle_beta   90.00
_cell.angle_gamma   90.00
#
_symmetry.space_group_name_H-M   'P 1'
#
loop_
_entity.id
_entity.type
_entity.pdbx_description
1 polymer ?
#
loop_
_entity_poly.entity_id
_entity_poly.type
_entity_poly.pdbx_seq_one_letter_code
_entity_poly.pdbx_strand_id
1 'polypeptide(L)' 'MKARGIVIIDYDLPGGYRDAADEQDKLQSTVDTLVKGNPRVLYHEVDIRERRGNHKPDIKKMKLRVS' A
#
# COMPACT_ATOMS: atom_id res chain seq x y z
N MET A 1 -2.70 18.88 -12.09
CA MET A 1 -3.56 18.01 -11.27
C MET A 1 -2.70 17.26 -10.24
N LYS A 2 -3.11 17.24 -9.00
CA LYS A 2 -2.51 16.37 -8.00
C LYS A 2 -3.28 15.06 -7.97
N ALA A 3 -2.58 13.93 -7.87
CA ALA A 3 -3.20 12.62 -7.86
C ALA A 3 -2.57 11.73 -6.78
N ARG A 4 -3.32 10.75 -6.33
CA ARG A 4 -2.85 9.73 -5.38
C ARG A 4 -3.10 8.35 -5.95
N GLY A 5 -2.04 7.54 -6.07
CA GLY A 5 -2.17 6.15 -6.45
C GLY A 5 -2.53 5.30 -5.23
N ILE A 6 -3.46 4.37 -5.40
CA ILE A 6 -3.88 3.46 -4.33
C ILE A 6 -3.77 2.03 -4.85
N VAL A 7 -3.08 1.19 -4.08
CA VAL A 7 -2.96 -0.24 -4.34
C VAL A 7 -3.44 -0.97 -3.09
N ILE A 8 -4.28 -1.98 -3.26
CA ILE A 8 -4.75 -2.79 -2.15
C ILE A 8 -4.34 -4.23 -2.38
N ILE A 9 -3.64 -4.81 -1.41
CA ILE A 9 -3.22 -6.20 -1.41
C ILE A 9 -3.62 -6.79 -0.07
N ASP A 10 -4.43 -7.84 -0.09
CA ASP A 10 -4.81 -8.56 1.12
C ASP A 10 -3.93 -9.79 1.26
N TYR A 11 -3.39 -9.99 2.46
CA TYR A 11 -2.52 -11.11 2.79
C TYR A 11 -3.18 -12.05 3.80
N ASP A 12 -2.82 -13.32 3.73
CA ASP A 12 -3.03 -14.25 4.82
C ASP A 12 -1.68 -14.53 5.47
N LEU A 13 -1.53 -14.15 6.75
CA LEU A 13 -0.25 -14.17 7.44
C LEU A 13 -0.33 -15.08 8.67
N PRO A 14 -0.16 -16.39 8.51
CA PRO A 14 -0.29 -17.33 9.63
C PRO A 14 0.73 -17.09 10.74
N GLY A 15 1.89 -16.53 10.43
CA GLY A 15 2.90 -16.15 11.41
C GLY A 15 2.66 -14.81 12.09
N GLY A 16 1.55 -14.14 11.79
CA GLY A 16 1.17 -12.89 12.43
C GLY A 16 2.11 -11.74 12.10
N TYR A 17 2.54 -11.01 13.13
CA TYR A 17 3.37 -9.80 12.94
C TYR A 17 4.74 -10.09 12.34
N ARG A 18 5.28 -11.29 12.54
CA ARG A 18 6.55 -11.69 11.93
C ARG A 18 6.41 -11.74 10.41
N ASP A 19 5.36 -12.40 9.92
CA ASP A 19 5.10 -12.50 8.50
C ASP A 19 4.76 -11.12 7.92
N ALA A 20 4.04 -10.30 8.69
CA ALA A 20 3.72 -8.95 8.27
C ALA A 20 4.98 -8.11 8.08
N ALA A 21 5.96 -8.23 8.98
CA ALA A 21 7.23 -7.51 8.85
C ALA A 21 7.98 -7.93 7.58
N ASP A 22 8.03 -9.24 7.31
CA ASP A 22 8.69 -9.75 6.11
C ASP A 22 8.02 -9.23 4.83
N GLU A 23 6.69 -9.25 4.79
CA GLU A 23 5.95 -8.76 3.62
C GLU A 23 6.03 -7.24 3.50
N GLN A 24 6.08 -6.53 4.62
CA GLN A 24 6.31 -5.08 4.63
C GLN A 24 7.63 -4.74 3.97
N ASP A 25 8.70 -5.44 4.30
CA ASP A 25 10.03 -5.21 3.73
C ASP A 25 10.04 -5.44 2.21
N LYS A 26 9.39 -6.50 1.75
CA LYS A 26 9.28 -6.80 0.32
C LYS A 26 8.50 -5.72 -0.42
N LEU A 27 7.38 -5.33 0.15
CA LEU A 27 6.51 -4.33 -0.47
C LEU A 27 7.20 -2.97 -0.50
N GLN A 28 7.86 -2.59 0.59
CA GLN A 28 8.60 -1.34 0.68
C GLN A 28 9.71 -1.29 -0.39
N SER A 29 10.47 -2.36 -0.52
CA SER A 29 11.55 -2.45 -1.50
C SER A 29 11.03 -2.32 -2.93
N THR A 30 9.90 -2.97 -3.22
CA THR A 30 9.27 -2.92 -4.55
C THR A 30 8.79 -1.51 -4.88
N VAL A 31 8.13 -0.86 -3.93
CA VAL A 31 7.61 0.50 -4.13
C VAL A 31 8.76 1.50 -4.23
N ASP A 32 9.81 1.35 -3.40
CA ASP A 32 10.98 2.21 -3.49
C ASP A 32 11.61 2.14 -4.88
N THR A 33 11.70 0.95 -5.46
CA THR A 33 12.21 0.77 -6.81
C THR A 33 11.28 1.42 -7.85
N LEU A 34 9.98 1.26 -7.66
CA LEU A 34 8.99 1.83 -8.57
C LEU A 34 9.07 3.35 -8.64
N VAL A 35 9.27 4.01 -7.51
CA VAL A 35 9.27 5.48 -7.44
C VAL A 35 10.64 6.10 -7.65
N LYS A 36 11.70 5.30 -7.61
CA LYS A 36 13.08 5.78 -7.72
C LYS A 36 13.29 6.49 -9.05
N GLY A 37 13.77 7.72 -8.96
CA GLY A 37 14.06 8.51 -10.17
C GLY A 37 12.85 9.02 -10.91
N ASN A 38 11.64 8.85 -10.36
CA ASN A 38 10.44 9.36 -10.99
C ASN A 38 10.12 10.77 -10.49
N PRO A 39 10.34 11.81 -11.32
CA PRO A 39 10.15 13.20 -10.88
C PRO A 39 8.69 13.58 -10.64
N ARG A 40 7.76 12.72 -11.03
CA ARG A 40 6.33 12.96 -10.81
C ARG A 40 5.88 12.58 -9.41
N VAL A 41 6.69 11.77 -8.68
CA VAL A 41 6.36 11.33 -7.34
C VAL A 41 6.70 12.43 -6.34
N LEU A 42 5.72 12.86 -5.56
CA LEU A 42 5.89 13.87 -4.52
C LEU A 42 6.11 13.25 -3.16
N TYR A 43 5.48 12.10 -2.93
CA TYR A 43 5.52 11.42 -1.63
C TYR A 43 5.07 9.98 -1.82
N HIS A 44 5.62 9.07 -1.02
CA HIS A 44 5.14 7.70 -0.97
C HIS A 44 5.36 7.11 0.42
N GLU A 45 4.48 6.20 0.80
CA GLU A 45 4.69 5.39 1.99
C GLU A 45 4.02 4.04 1.80
N VAL A 46 4.51 3.05 2.52
CA VAL A 46 4.01 1.68 2.51
C VAL A 46 3.77 1.24 3.94
N ASP A 47 2.64 0.62 4.19
CA ASP A 47 2.32 0.07 5.50
C ASP A 47 1.45 -1.17 5.33
N ILE A 48 1.63 -2.14 6.22
CA ILE A 48 0.79 -3.32 6.32
C ILE A 48 0.10 -3.27 7.67
N ARG A 49 -1.23 -3.28 7.64
CA ARG A 49 -2.06 -3.21 8.85
C ARG A 49 -2.96 -4.42 8.94
N GLU A 50 -3.28 -4.80 10.15
CA GLU A 50 -4.25 -5.86 10.38
C GLU A 50 -5.58 -5.49 9.75
N ARG A 51 -6.13 -6.41 8.93
CA ARG A 51 -7.43 -6.24 8.31
C ARG A 51 -8.50 -6.78 9.23
N ARG A 52 -9.56 -6.02 9.41
CA ARG A 52 -10.73 -6.46 10.15
C ARG A 52 -11.87 -6.75 9.17
N GLY A 53 -12.48 -7.94 9.31
CA GLY A 53 -13.56 -8.37 8.47
C GLY A 53 -13.11 -8.89 7.11
N ASN A 54 -14.08 -9.35 6.31
CA ASN A 54 -13.82 -9.97 5.01
C ASN A 54 -14.31 -9.12 3.85
N HIS A 55 -14.59 -7.85 4.10
CA HIS A 55 -15.17 -6.98 3.10
C HIS A 55 -14.08 -6.50 2.13
N LYS A 56 -14.27 -6.76 0.85
CA LYS A 56 -13.34 -6.27 -0.18
C LYS A 56 -13.59 -4.78 -0.40
N PRO A 57 -12.57 -3.94 -0.26
CA PRO A 57 -12.75 -2.52 -0.54
C PRO A 57 -12.95 -2.28 -2.03
N ASP A 58 -13.77 -1.29 -2.36
CA ASP A 58 -13.96 -0.88 -3.73
C ASP A 58 -13.19 0.42 -3.96
N ILE A 59 -12.02 0.30 -4.56
CA ILE A 59 -11.14 1.43 -4.84
C ILE A 59 -11.83 2.48 -5.71
N LYS A 60 -12.64 2.03 -6.66
CA LYS A 60 -13.28 2.95 -7.61
C LYS A 60 -14.31 3.84 -6.96
N LYS A 61 -14.88 3.41 -5.83
CA LYS A 61 -15.84 4.19 -5.06
C LYS A 61 -15.20 5.06 -3.99
N MET A 62 -13.90 4.90 -3.75
CA MET A 62 -13.20 5.73 -2.80
C MET A 62 -13.08 7.16 -3.32
N LYS A 63 -13.48 8.11 -2.50
CA LYS A 63 -13.25 9.51 -2.83
C LYS A 63 -11.81 9.86 -2.55
N LEU A 64 -11.10 10.22 -3.60
CA LEU A 64 -9.70 10.64 -3.49
C LEU A 64 -9.68 12.16 -3.42
N ARG A 65 -9.52 12.68 -2.22
CA ARG A 65 -9.26 14.11 -2.06
C ARG A 65 -7.77 14.28 -1.84
N VAL A 66 -7.13 14.93 -2.79
CA VAL A 66 -5.74 15.34 -2.66
C VAL A 66 -5.77 16.84 -2.43
N SER A 67 -5.62 17.19 -1.20
CA SER A 67 -5.55 18.60 -0.82
C SER A 67 -4.10 19.06 -0.76
#